data_0f406efda5f9087949bdda9973531063
#
_entry.id   0f406efda5f9087949bdda9973531063
#
_cell.length_a   1.000
_cell.length_b   1.000
_cell.length_c   1.000
_cell.angle_alpha   90.00
_cell.angle_beta   90.00
_cell.angle_gamma   90.00
#
_symmetry.space_group_name_H-M   'P 1'
#
loop_
_entity.id
_entity.type
_entity.pdbx_description
1 polymer ?
#
loop_
_entity_poly.entity_id
_entity_poly.type
_entity_poly.pdbx_seq_one_letter_code
_entity_poly.pdbx_strand_id
1 'polypeptide(L)' 'MASHARERIQKLLVTGDNRLKQGVDPQKARESWEQALAVAREAGLEDQVRPLVEVRLADLPRLEAESPRSAPPDA' A
#
# COMPACT_ATOMS: atom_id res chain seq x y z
N MET A 1 -7.10 -3.28 22.07
CA MET A 1 -6.61 -4.56 21.80
C MET A 1 -5.82 -4.61 20.52
N ALA A 2 -4.80 -5.38 20.53
CA ALA A 2 -3.89 -5.41 19.41
C ALA A 2 -4.56 -5.91 18.14
N SER A 3 -5.60 -6.70 18.26
CA SER A 3 -6.25 -7.26 17.08
C SER A 3 -6.87 -6.18 16.21
N HIS A 4 -7.39 -5.14 16.80
CA HIS A 4 -7.98 -4.08 15.97
C HIS A 4 -6.93 -3.37 15.14
N ALA A 5 -5.77 -3.13 15.72
CA ALA A 5 -4.71 -2.48 14.98
C ALA A 5 -4.26 -3.35 13.82
N ARG A 6 -4.11 -4.65 14.04
CA ARG A 6 -3.70 -5.55 12.99
C ARG A 6 -4.71 -5.60 11.86
N GLU A 7 -5.98 -5.62 12.20
CA GLU A 7 -7.02 -5.63 11.19
C GLU A 7 -7.00 -4.35 10.36
N ARG A 8 -6.82 -3.22 11.02
CA ARG A 8 -6.76 -1.95 10.32
C ARG A 8 -5.55 -1.88 9.40
N ILE A 9 -4.42 -2.36 9.89
CA ILE A 9 -3.19 -2.37 9.09
C ILE A 9 -3.39 -3.23 7.85
N GLN A 10 -3.91 -4.44 8.05
CA GLN A 10 -4.12 -5.33 6.93
C GLN A 10 -5.09 -4.75 5.92
N LYS A 11 -6.17 -4.14 6.39
CA LYS A 11 -7.12 -3.50 5.52
C LYS A 11 -6.48 -2.39 4.70
N LEU A 12 -5.64 -1.59 5.33
CA LEU A 12 -4.98 -0.51 4.61
C LEU A 12 -4.00 -1.04 3.57
N LEU A 13 -3.28 -2.10 3.90
CA LEU A 13 -2.36 -2.70 2.94
C LEU A 13 -3.12 -3.25 1.73
N VAL A 14 -4.20 -3.96 1.99
CA VAL A 14 -5.01 -4.52 0.91
C VAL A 14 -5.67 -3.42 0.09
N THR A 15 -6.14 -2.37 0.76
CA THR A 15 -6.75 -1.26 0.06
C THR A 15 -5.77 -0.62 -0.91
N GLY A 16 -4.52 -0.42 -0.46
CA GLY A 16 -3.52 0.13 -1.35
C GLY A 16 -3.23 -0.79 -2.53
N ASP A 17 -3.12 -2.10 -2.26
CA ASP A 17 -2.88 -3.06 -3.32
C ASP A 17 -4.02 -3.04 -4.33
N ASN A 18 -5.25 -2.95 -3.86
CA ASN A 18 -6.41 -2.94 -4.75
C ASN A 18 -6.49 -1.67 -5.56
N ARG A 19 -6.15 -0.54 -4.97
CA ARG A 19 -6.16 0.71 -5.70
C ARG A 19 -5.19 0.66 -6.87
N LEU A 20 -4.03 0.07 -6.63
CA LEU A 20 -3.06 -0.04 -7.69
C LEU A 20 -3.57 -0.95 -8.80
N LYS A 21 -4.20 -2.07 -8.46
CA LYS A 21 -4.75 -2.98 -9.44
C LYS A 21 -5.86 -2.34 -10.25
N GLN A 22 -6.63 -1.47 -9.63
CA GLN A 22 -7.75 -0.82 -10.30
C GLN A 22 -7.32 0.32 -11.19
N GLY A 23 -6.04 0.65 -11.20
CA GLY A 23 -5.57 1.73 -12.03
C GLY A 23 -5.82 3.10 -11.45
N VAL A 24 -6.08 3.16 -10.15
CA VAL A 24 -6.23 4.42 -9.46
C VAL A 24 -4.84 5.04 -9.32
N ASP A 25 -4.81 6.35 -9.13
CA ASP A 25 -3.55 7.06 -8.96
C ASP A 25 -2.65 6.32 -7.98
N PRO A 26 -1.41 6.00 -8.35
CA PRO A 26 -0.48 5.30 -7.45
C PRO A 26 -0.25 6.04 -6.14
N GLN A 27 -0.40 7.35 -6.11
CA GLN A 27 -0.30 8.10 -4.87
C GLN A 27 -1.32 7.64 -3.84
N LYS A 28 -2.51 7.24 -4.30
CA LYS A 28 -3.54 6.76 -3.38
C LYS A 28 -3.14 5.45 -2.74
N ALA A 29 -2.50 4.57 -3.51
CA ALA A 29 -2.00 3.32 -2.94
C ALA A 29 -0.93 3.62 -1.91
N ARG A 30 -0.03 4.52 -2.24
CA ARG A 30 1.04 4.89 -1.34
C ARG A 30 0.50 5.45 -0.03
N GLU A 31 -0.50 6.31 -0.12
CA GLU A 31 -1.10 6.89 1.07
C GLU A 31 -1.69 5.81 1.98
N SER A 32 -2.35 4.80 1.40
CA SER A 32 -2.91 3.73 2.19
C SER A 32 -1.82 2.95 2.92
N TRP A 33 -0.73 2.66 2.21
CA TRP A 33 0.37 1.92 2.83
C TRP A 33 1.04 2.74 3.93
N GLU A 34 1.19 4.05 3.72
CA GLU A 34 1.79 4.90 4.73
C GLU A 34 0.89 5.02 5.96
N GLN A 35 -0.41 5.03 5.75
CA GLN A 35 -1.33 5.03 6.87
C GLN A 35 -1.22 3.72 7.67
N ALA A 36 -1.03 2.61 6.96
CA ALA A 36 -0.84 1.35 7.65
C ALA A 36 0.38 1.40 8.55
N LEU A 37 1.45 2.02 8.08
CA LEU A 37 2.66 2.15 8.88
C LEU A 37 2.42 3.06 10.08
N ALA A 38 1.65 4.13 9.91
CA ALA A 38 1.35 5.03 11.02
C ALA A 38 0.54 4.31 12.10
N VAL A 39 -0.45 3.52 11.69
CA VAL A 39 -1.22 2.73 12.65
C VAL A 39 -0.31 1.74 13.37
N ALA A 40 0.60 1.12 12.62
CA ALA A 40 1.51 0.16 13.20
C ALA A 40 2.41 0.83 14.24
N ARG A 41 2.86 2.04 13.95
CA ARG A 41 3.73 2.77 14.86
C ARG A 41 3.01 3.03 16.17
N GLU A 42 1.76 3.45 16.10
CA GLU A 42 0.97 3.72 17.30
C GLU A 42 0.69 2.46 18.07
N ALA A 43 0.57 1.33 17.40
CA ALA A 43 0.25 0.07 18.04
C ALA A 43 1.49 -0.70 18.50
N GLY A 44 2.68 -0.19 18.22
CA GLY A 44 3.90 -0.90 18.58
C GLY A 44 4.22 -2.04 17.64
N LEU A 45 3.67 -2.02 16.43
CA LEU A 45 3.89 -3.08 15.45
C LEU A 45 4.75 -2.62 14.27
N GLU A 46 5.39 -1.48 14.41
CA GLU A 46 6.14 -0.89 13.31
C GLU A 46 7.20 -1.85 12.77
N ASP A 47 7.92 -2.54 13.66
CA ASP A 47 8.97 -3.43 13.22
C ASP A 47 8.44 -4.55 12.35
N GLN A 48 7.22 -4.98 12.59
CA GLN A 48 6.62 -6.07 11.85
C GLN A 48 6.01 -5.58 10.54
N VAL A 49 5.50 -4.37 10.52
CA VAL A 49 4.79 -3.84 9.36
C VAL A 49 5.69 -3.09 8.41
N ARG A 50 6.74 -2.46 8.92
CA ARG A 50 7.62 -1.67 8.07
C ARG A 50 8.15 -2.45 6.86
N PRO A 51 8.65 -3.70 7.02
CA PRO A 51 9.15 -4.41 5.85
C PRO A 51 8.07 -4.62 4.80
N LEU A 52 6.84 -4.83 5.23
CA LEU A 52 5.74 -5.05 4.29
C LEU A 52 5.44 -3.80 3.49
N VAL A 53 5.49 -2.65 4.15
CA VAL A 53 5.26 -1.38 3.48
C VAL A 53 6.43 -1.01 2.58
N GLU A 54 7.65 -1.22 3.06
CA GLU A 54 8.83 -0.85 2.30
C GLU A 54 8.94 -1.64 1.02
N VAL A 55 8.61 -2.92 1.04
CA VAL A 55 8.62 -3.72 -0.16
C VAL A 55 7.64 -3.15 -1.19
N ARG A 56 6.46 -2.77 -0.74
CA ARG A 56 5.46 -2.22 -1.63
C ARG A 56 5.88 -0.88 -2.20
N LEU A 57 6.46 -0.02 -1.36
CA LEU A 57 6.91 1.28 -1.82
C LEU A 57 8.08 1.16 -2.79
N ALA A 58 8.96 0.20 -2.55
CA ALA A 58 10.08 -0.02 -3.44
C ALA A 58 9.64 -0.54 -4.79
N ASP A 59 8.55 -1.32 -4.81
CA ASP A 59 8.04 -1.85 -6.07
C ASP A 59 7.15 -0.86 -6.80
N LEU A 60 6.73 0.20 -6.15
CA LEU A 60 5.75 1.12 -6.71
C LEU A 60 6.15 1.65 -8.09
N PRO A 61 7.38 2.11 -8.32
CA PRO A 61 7.72 2.60 -9.64
C PRO A 61 7.56 1.54 -10.72
N ARG A 62 7.92 0.30 -10.42
CA ARG A 62 7.78 -0.78 -11.38
C ARG A 62 6.30 -1.10 -11.61
N LEU A 63 5.52 -1.10 -10.52
CA LEU A 63 4.11 -1.39 -10.63
C LEU A 63 3.39 -0.29 -11.41
N GLU A 64 3.82 0.95 -11.24
CA GLU A 64 3.27 2.04 -12.03
C GLU A 64 3.52 1.82 -13.51
N ALA A 65 4.72 1.41 -13.84
CA ALA A 65 5.08 1.21 -15.22
C ALA A 65 4.31 0.06 -15.85
N GLU A 66 3.94 -0.93 -15.05
CA GLU A 66 3.20 -2.08 -15.53
C GLU A 66 1.69 -1.90 -15.45
N SER A 67 1.24 -0.80 -14.87
CA SER A 67 -0.18 -0.58 -14.67
C SER A 67 -0.89 -0.38 -15.99
N PRO A 68 -2.04 -0.97 -16.19
CA PRO A 68 -2.80 -0.77 -17.43
C PRO A 68 -3.12 0.70 -17.65
N ARG A 69 -3.25 1.45 -16.58
CA ARG A 69 -3.54 2.85 -16.71
C ARG A 69 -2.40 3.61 -17.33
N SER A 70 -1.18 3.14 -17.16
CA SER A 70 -0.05 3.82 -17.70
C SER A 70 0.17 3.48 -19.15
N ALA A 71 -0.43 2.44 -19.65
CA ALA A 71 -0.20 2.03 -21.02
C ALA A 71 -0.91 2.96 -21.96
N PRO A 72 -0.30 3.31 -23.08
CA PRO A 72 -0.96 4.17 -24.03
C PRO A 72 -2.11 3.45 -24.63
N PRO A 73 -3.19 4.09 -24.73
CA PRO A 73 -4.36 3.45 -25.24
C PRO A 73 -4.24 3.03 -26.65
N ASP A 74 -3.47 3.67 -27.40
CA ASP A 74 -3.38 3.35 -28.71
C ASP A 74 -2.51 2.33 -28.92
N ALA A 75 -2.04 2.05 -27.96
CA ALA A 75 -1.11 1.10 -28.12
C ALA A 75 -1.61 0.47 -29.08
#